data_1af0a2a157511052a77de7aa10734c23
#
_entry.id   1af0a2a157511052a77de7aa10734c23
#
_cell.length_a   1.000
_cell.length_b   1.000
_cell.length_c   1.000
_cell.angle_alpha   90.00
_cell.angle_beta   90.00
_cell.angle_gamma   90.00
#
_symmetry.space_group_name_H-M   'P 1'
#
loop_
_entity.id
_entity.type
_entity.pdbx_description
1 polymer ?
#
loop_
_entity_poly.entity_id
_entity_poly.type
_entity_poly.pdbx_seq_one_letter_code
_entity_poly.pdbx_strand_id
1 'polypeptide(L)'
;MRKVASVLSICIIAGLLIVYVPNIIAGAGKIGDTVNAMKTADLPFGKALYAAFLYGTFQLANVAVFVQHAKSFEKPQDAGKSMAVGAVLNALLMIMVVLGIMTVYQNPEMIQQSVPTLFMVQQGVGSKFMTPLISVLIILGAVSTAVNMVAAMVKRIHAGLAERSSRTETAGKISRTQILAALVCCIAD
;
A
#
# COMPACT_ATOMS: atom_id res chain seq x y z
N MET A 1 -14.76 -10.10 10.37
CA MET A 1 -13.77 -9.14 9.84
C MET A 1 -12.81 -9.74 8.82
N ARG A 2 -12.16 -10.91 9.06
CA ARG A 2 -11.19 -11.50 8.09
C ARG A 2 -11.75 -11.72 6.69
N LYS A 3 -12.96 -12.29 6.55
CA LYS A 3 -13.57 -12.56 5.22
C LYS A 3 -13.79 -11.28 4.41
N VAL A 4 -14.22 -10.20 5.06
CA VAL A 4 -14.45 -8.89 4.41
C VAL A 4 -13.14 -8.30 3.89
N ALA A 5 -12.09 -8.33 4.69
CA ALA A 5 -10.77 -7.84 4.28
C ALA A 5 -10.21 -8.62 3.09
N SER A 6 -10.35 -9.96 3.10
CA SER A 6 -9.90 -10.80 1.98
C SER A 6 -10.68 -10.53 0.69
N VAL A 7 -12.01 -10.40 0.76
CA VAL A 7 -12.83 -10.06 -0.40
C VAL A 7 -12.46 -8.68 -0.94
N LEU A 8 -12.29 -7.69 -0.05
CA LEU A 8 -11.88 -6.34 -0.44
C LEU A 8 -10.52 -6.33 -1.15
N SER A 9 -9.54 -7.08 -0.63
CA SER A 9 -8.22 -7.19 -1.25
C SER A 9 -8.29 -7.81 -2.66
N ILE A 10 -9.09 -8.86 -2.84
CA ILE A 10 -9.29 -9.48 -4.15
C ILE A 10 -9.95 -8.50 -5.12
N CYS A 11 -10.98 -7.76 -4.67
CA CYS A 11 -11.64 -6.74 -5.49
C CYS A 11 -10.67 -5.62 -5.90
N ILE A 12 -9.81 -5.16 -4.98
CA ILE A 12 -8.80 -4.13 -5.27
C ILE A 12 -7.80 -4.64 -6.31
N ILE A 13 -7.26 -5.86 -6.15
CA ILE A 13 -6.32 -6.45 -7.09
C ILE A 13 -6.97 -6.61 -8.47
N ALA A 14 -8.18 -7.16 -8.54
CA ALA A 14 -8.91 -7.30 -9.80
C ALA A 14 -9.17 -5.95 -10.46
N GLY A 15 -9.59 -4.95 -9.69
CA GLY A 15 -9.80 -3.59 -10.18
C GLY A 15 -8.51 -2.94 -10.71
N LEU A 16 -7.37 -3.13 -10.02
CA LEU A 16 -6.08 -2.67 -10.50
C LEU A 16 -5.69 -3.33 -11.83
N LEU A 17 -5.89 -4.64 -11.97
CA LEU A 17 -5.62 -5.34 -13.23
C LEU A 17 -6.49 -4.80 -14.37
N ILE A 18 -7.78 -4.60 -14.14
CA ILE A 18 -8.71 -4.05 -15.13
C ILE A 18 -8.28 -2.65 -15.59
N VAL A 19 -7.75 -1.84 -14.68
CA VAL A 19 -7.33 -0.47 -15.00
C VAL A 19 -5.95 -0.44 -15.65
N TYR A 20 -4.96 -1.14 -15.10
CA TYR A 20 -3.58 -1.03 -15.55
C TYR A 20 -3.29 -1.81 -16.82
N VAL A 21 -3.80 -3.03 -16.97
CA VAL A 21 -3.46 -3.90 -18.10
C VAL A 21 -3.82 -3.27 -19.45
N PRO A 22 -5.04 -2.75 -19.68
CA PRO A 22 -5.37 -2.09 -20.94
C PRO A 22 -4.51 -0.84 -21.22
N ASN A 23 -4.22 -0.05 -20.17
CA ASN A 23 -3.41 1.16 -20.31
C ASN A 23 -1.95 0.85 -20.63
N ILE A 24 -1.38 -0.21 -20.06
CA ILE A 24 -0.02 -0.67 -20.35
C ILE A 24 0.06 -1.18 -21.79
N ILE A 25 -0.92 -1.98 -22.24
CA ILE A 25 -0.95 -2.52 -23.60
C ILE A 25 -1.06 -1.38 -24.61
N ALA A 26 -1.99 -0.45 -24.39
CA ALA A 26 -2.19 0.70 -25.27
C ALA A 26 -0.98 1.66 -25.26
N GLY A 27 -0.28 1.75 -24.16
CA GLY A 27 0.89 2.61 -23.96
C GLY A 27 2.24 1.94 -24.19
N ALA A 28 2.30 0.72 -24.72
CA ALA A 28 3.54 -0.06 -24.83
C ALA A 28 4.65 0.68 -25.62
N GLY A 29 4.29 1.39 -26.69
CA GLY A 29 5.25 2.23 -27.45
C GLY A 29 5.87 3.32 -26.58
N LYS A 30 5.05 4.04 -25.80
CA LYS A 30 5.49 5.12 -24.92
C LYS A 30 6.42 4.60 -23.79
N ILE A 31 6.23 3.37 -23.34
CA ILE A 31 7.15 2.74 -22.38
C ILE A 31 8.53 2.59 -23.00
N GLY A 32 8.61 2.09 -24.25
CA GLY A 32 9.87 1.99 -24.98
C GLY A 32 10.58 3.32 -25.12
N ASP A 33 9.85 4.38 -25.52
CA ASP A 33 10.38 5.73 -25.64
C ASP A 33 10.88 6.27 -24.30
N THR A 34 10.13 6.03 -23.22
CA THR A 34 10.53 6.43 -21.86
C THR A 34 11.81 5.72 -21.42
N VAL A 35 11.93 4.41 -21.66
CA VAL A 35 13.15 3.64 -21.35
C VAL A 35 14.35 4.19 -22.14
N ASN A 36 14.18 4.50 -23.41
CA ASN A 36 15.25 5.07 -24.24
C ASN A 36 15.66 6.46 -23.75
N ALA A 37 14.69 7.30 -23.41
CA ALA A 37 14.95 8.63 -22.83
C ALA A 37 15.71 8.52 -21.49
N MET A 38 15.37 7.55 -20.64
CA MET A 38 16.06 7.31 -19.37
C MET A 38 17.50 6.83 -19.55
N LYS A 39 17.82 6.09 -20.63
CA LYS A 39 19.20 5.65 -20.91
C LYS A 39 20.12 6.80 -21.26
N THR A 40 19.58 7.86 -21.86
CA THR A 40 20.36 9.06 -22.28
C THR A 40 20.34 10.17 -21.24
N ALA A 41 19.46 10.08 -20.24
CA ALA A 41 19.37 11.07 -19.18
C ALA A 41 20.41 10.81 -18.09
N ASP A 42 21.02 11.90 -17.59
CA ASP A 42 21.85 11.85 -16.38
C ASP A 42 20.95 11.70 -15.15
N LEU A 43 20.63 10.45 -14.82
CA LEU A 43 19.74 10.14 -13.71
C LEU A 43 20.50 10.26 -12.38
N PRO A 44 19.97 11.00 -11.40
CA PRO A 44 20.60 11.15 -10.10
C PRO A 44 20.42 9.85 -9.29
N PHE A 45 21.27 8.85 -9.55
CA PHE A 45 21.21 7.51 -8.94
C PHE A 45 21.15 7.57 -7.40
N GLY A 46 21.89 8.49 -6.78
CA GLY A 46 21.86 8.65 -5.32
C GLY A 46 20.48 9.05 -4.77
N LYS A 47 19.76 9.95 -5.48
CA LYS A 47 18.40 10.33 -5.08
C LYS A 47 17.41 9.18 -5.29
N ALA A 48 17.55 8.42 -6.36
CA ALA A 48 16.71 7.26 -6.62
C ALA A 48 16.92 6.16 -5.56
N LEU A 49 18.18 5.88 -5.19
CA LEU A 49 18.52 4.94 -4.14
C LEU A 49 17.98 5.39 -2.78
N TYR A 50 18.10 6.67 -2.45
CA TYR A 50 17.54 7.23 -1.21
C TYR A 50 16.00 7.11 -1.18
N ALA A 51 15.32 7.42 -2.28
CA ALA A 51 13.86 7.26 -2.38
C ALA A 51 13.43 5.78 -2.23
N ALA A 52 14.17 4.85 -2.83
CA ALA A 52 13.93 3.40 -2.67
C ALA A 52 14.14 2.95 -1.22
N PHE A 53 15.16 3.47 -0.55
CA PHE A 53 15.41 3.20 0.88
C PHE A 53 14.28 3.73 1.76
N LEU A 54 13.81 4.96 1.53
CA LEU A 54 12.66 5.54 2.24
C LEU A 54 11.40 4.69 2.05
N TYR A 55 11.12 4.27 0.81
CA TYR A 55 9.99 3.40 0.52
C TYR A 55 10.11 2.05 1.25
N GLY A 56 11.29 1.42 1.22
CA GLY A 56 11.56 0.18 1.96
C GLY A 56 11.35 0.34 3.47
N THR A 57 11.80 1.46 4.04
CA THR A 57 11.62 1.78 5.45
C THR A 57 10.13 1.95 5.81
N PHE A 58 9.36 2.63 4.95
CA PHE A 58 7.91 2.76 5.12
C PHE A 58 7.22 1.38 5.12
N GLN A 59 7.67 0.45 4.29
CA GLN A 59 7.12 -0.91 4.26
C GLN A 59 7.36 -1.69 5.57
N LEU A 60 8.37 -1.35 6.36
CA LEU A 60 8.59 -1.95 7.68
C LEU A 60 7.42 -1.69 8.64
N ALA A 61 6.68 -0.59 8.49
CA ALA A 61 5.47 -0.34 9.28
C ALA A 61 4.42 -1.45 9.10
N ASN A 62 4.36 -2.07 7.93
CA ASN A 62 3.44 -3.17 7.64
C ASN A 62 3.79 -4.45 8.40
N VAL A 63 5.02 -4.62 8.90
CA VAL A 63 5.41 -5.78 9.71
C VAL A 63 4.51 -5.91 10.95
N ALA A 64 4.07 -4.78 11.52
CA ALA A 64 3.15 -4.77 12.65
C ALA A 64 1.81 -5.45 12.30
N VAL A 65 1.32 -5.23 11.09
CA VAL A 65 0.08 -5.84 10.57
C VAL A 65 0.29 -7.34 10.35
N PHE A 66 1.43 -7.76 9.78
CA PHE A 66 1.75 -9.17 9.57
C PHE A 66 1.83 -9.94 10.89
N VAL A 67 2.53 -9.40 11.91
CA VAL A 67 2.62 -10.01 13.24
C VAL A 67 1.24 -10.17 13.89
N GLN A 68 0.33 -9.21 13.67
CA GLN A 68 -1.05 -9.31 14.15
C GLN A 68 -1.79 -10.53 13.57
N HIS A 69 -1.50 -10.89 12.32
CA HIS A 69 -2.11 -12.02 11.62
C HIS A 69 -1.35 -13.34 11.83
N ALA A 70 -0.14 -13.29 12.36
CA ALA A 70 0.71 -14.47 12.60
C ALA A 70 0.06 -15.53 13.48
N LYS A 71 -0.80 -15.13 14.42
CA LYS A 71 -1.60 -16.05 15.27
C LYS A 71 -2.55 -16.96 14.50
N SER A 72 -2.71 -16.76 13.19
CA SER A 72 -3.58 -17.58 12.33
C SER A 72 -2.88 -18.79 11.76
N PHE A 73 -1.56 -18.85 11.84
CA PHE A 73 -0.75 -19.94 11.32
C PHE A 73 -0.48 -20.95 12.40
N GLU A 74 -0.72 -22.23 12.10
CA GLU A 74 -0.41 -23.33 13.02
C GLU A 74 1.07 -23.68 13.01
N LYS A 75 1.74 -23.50 11.87
CA LYS A 75 3.16 -23.81 11.70
C LYS A 75 3.94 -22.59 11.19
N PRO A 76 5.16 -22.34 11.70
CA PRO A 76 6.03 -21.25 11.21
C PRO A 76 6.30 -21.32 9.70
N GLN A 77 6.35 -22.53 9.12
CA GLN A 77 6.57 -22.74 7.69
C GLN A 77 5.43 -22.19 6.83
N ASP A 78 4.18 -22.25 7.30
CA ASP A 78 3.02 -21.72 6.57
C ASP A 78 3.03 -20.19 6.55
N ALA A 79 3.48 -19.57 7.64
CA ALA A 79 3.73 -18.14 7.68
C ALA A 79 4.80 -17.73 6.66
N GLY A 80 5.92 -18.45 6.59
CA GLY A 80 6.99 -18.20 5.63
C GLY A 80 6.52 -18.32 4.17
N LYS A 81 5.77 -19.36 3.83
CA LYS A 81 5.19 -19.55 2.49
C LYS A 81 4.22 -18.42 2.13
N SER A 82 3.34 -18.05 3.07
CA SER A 82 2.38 -16.96 2.86
C SER A 82 3.09 -15.62 2.62
N MET A 83 4.16 -15.35 3.38
CA MET A 83 4.96 -14.14 3.18
C MET A 83 5.69 -14.14 1.83
N ALA A 84 6.25 -15.28 1.41
CA ALA A 84 6.91 -15.40 0.11
C ALA A 84 5.93 -15.15 -1.05
N VAL A 85 4.75 -15.77 -1.01
CA VAL A 85 3.69 -15.52 -2.01
C VAL A 85 3.27 -14.05 -2.00
N GLY A 86 3.08 -13.45 -0.82
CA GLY A 86 2.75 -12.04 -0.69
C GLY A 86 3.84 -11.12 -1.26
N ALA A 87 5.11 -11.44 -1.04
CA ALA A 87 6.23 -10.67 -1.58
C ALA A 87 6.27 -10.72 -3.11
N VAL A 88 6.10 -11.91 -3.71
CA VAL A 88 6.04 -12.08 -5.18
C VAL A 88 4.86 -11.30 -5.76
N LEU A 89 3.67 -11.42 -5.17
CA LEU A 89 2.49 -10.71 -5.63
C LEU A 89 2.68 -9.19 -5.54
N ASN A 90 3.23 -8.71 -4.43
CA ASN A 90 3.54 -7.28 -4.25
C ASN A 90 4.55 -6.79 -5.29
N ALA A 91 5.61 -7.56 -5.57
CA ALA A 91 6.59 -7.20 -6.59
C ALA A 91 5.95 -7.11 -7.99
N LEU A 92 5.08 -8.05 -8.34
CA LEU A 92 4.36 -8.02 -9.63
C LEU A 92 3.44 -6.79 -9.74
N LEU A 93 2.69 -6.47 -8.67
CA LEU A 93 1.84 -5.28 -8.64
C LEU A 93 2.69 -4.00 -8.74
N MET A 94 3.84 -3.93 -8.08
CA MET A 94 4.75 -2.78 -8.17
C MET A 94 5.29 -2.61 -9.59
N ILE A 95 5.72 -3.68 -10.25
CA ILE A 95 6.16 -3.65 -11.65
C ILE A 95 5.03 -3.13 -12.54
N MET A 96 3.82 -3.62 -12.36
CA MET A 96 2.64 -3.18 -13.11
C MET A 96 2.38 -1.69 -12.93
N VAL A 97 2.45 -1.17 -11.69
CA VAL A 97 2.26 0.26 -11.40
C VAL A 97 3.36 1.10 -12.07
N VAL A 98 4.61 0.68 -11.98
CA VAL A 98 5.74 1.37 -12.63
C VAL A 98 5.56 1.41 -14.14
N LEU A 99 5.24 0.28 -14.78
CA LEU A 99 4.97 0.23 -16.22
C LEU A 99 3.80 1.14 -16.62
N GLY A 100 2.73 1.15 -15.82
CA GLY A 100 1.61 2.05 -16.06
C GLY A 100 2.01 3.53 -15.99
N ILE A 101 2.78 3.94 -15.00
CA ILE A 101 3.25 5.32 -14.87
C ILE A 101 4.20 5.69 -16.03
N MET A 102 5.02 4.76 -16.50
CA MET A 102 5.92 5.00 -17.64
C MET A 102 5.17 5.38 -18.93
N THR A 103 3.91 4.98 -19.08
CA THR A 103 3.09 5.38 -20.25
C THR A 103 2.80 6.87 -20.32
N VAL A 104 2.88 7.59 -19.19
CA VAL A 104 2.59 9.03 -19.08
C VAL A 104 3.79 9.84 -18.55
N TYR A 105 4.91 9.19 -18.28
CA TYR A 105 6.08 9.81 -17.64
C TYR A 105 6.65 11.02 -18.41
N GLN A 106 6.57 11.01 -19.75
CA GLN A 106 7.06 12.11 -20.59
C GLN A 106 6.13 13.33 -20.62
N ASN A 107 4.93 13.23 -20.03
CA ASN A 107 4.01 14.36 -19.95
C ASN A 107 4.45 15.31 -18.83
N PRO A 108 4.75 16.60 -19.14
CA PRO A 108 5.19 17.57 -18.11
C PRO A 108 4.16 17.79 -17.00
N GLU A 109 2.88 17.63 -17.30
CA GLU A 109 1.80 17.78 -16.30
C GLU A 109 1.79 16.69 -15.25
N MET A 110 2.36 15.51 -15.56
CA MET A 110 2.42 14.37 -14.63
C MET A 110 3.22 14.71 -13.37
N ILE A 111 4.30 15.50 -13.50
CA ILE A 111 5.19 15.88 -12.38
C ILE A 111 4.45 16.74 -11.34
N GLN A 112 3.43 17.48 -11.76
CA GLN A 112 2.63 18.34 -10.89
C GLN A 112 1.45 17.60 -10.23
N GLN A 113 1.22 16.35 -10.61
CA GLN A 113 0.09 15.59 -10.09
C GLN A 113 0.40 14.94 -8.75
N SER A 114 -0.47 15.16 -7.77
CA SER A 114 -0.37 14.51 -6.46
C SER A 114 -0.58 12.99 -6.52
N VAL A 115 -1.35 12.52 -7.53
CA VAL A 115 -1.67 11.10 -7.71
C VAL A 115 -1.39 10.68 -9.15
N PRO A 116 -0.15 10.28 -9.49
CA PRO A 116 0.25 9.89 -10.85
C PRO A 116 -0.61 8.80 -11.48
N THR A 117 -1.08 7.85 -10.68
CA THR A 117 -1.98 6.77 -11.13
C THR A 117 -3.30 7.30 -11.67
N LEU A 118 -3.89 8.30 -11.01
CA LEU A 118 -5.14 8.91 -11.46
C LEU A 118 -4.93 9.64 -12.80
N PHE A 119 -3.84 10.37 -12.93
CA PHE A 119 -3.47 11.05 -14.18
C PHE A 119 -3.28 10.06 -15.34
N MET A 120 -2.58 8.94 -15.11
CA MET A 120 -2.43 7.88 -16.10
C MET A 120 -3.79 7.39 -16.62
N VAL A 121 -4.74 7.17 -15.73
CA VAL A 121 -6.07 6.67 -16.10
C VAL A 121 -6.90 7.72 -16.83
N GLN A 122 -6.78 8.99 -16.45
CA GLN A 122 -7.46 10.12 -17.12
C GLN A 122 -6.98 10.31 -18.56
N GLN A 123 -5.69 10.07 -18.82
CA GLN A 123 -5.08 10.15 -20.16
C GLN A 123 -5.18 8.83 -20.95
N GLY A 124 -5.63 7.77 -20.31
CA GLY A 124 -5.62 6.41 -20.85
C GLY A 124 -6.93 5.96 -21.49
N VAL A 125 -6.95 4.66 -21.79
CA VAL A 125 -8.11 4.01 -22.43
C VAL A 125 -9.29 3.94 -21.47
N GLY A 126 -10.47 4.35 -21.96
CA GLY A 126 -11.70 4.23 -21.17
C GLY A 126 -11.78 5.18 -19.98
N SER A 127 -11.12 6.33 -20.03
CA SER A 127 -10.98 7.29 -18.92
C SER A 127 -12.29 7.63 -18.21
N LYS A 128 -13.41 7.77 -18.95
CA LYS A 128 -14.72 8.10 -18.37
C LYS A 128 -15.21 7.07 -17.36
N PHE A 129 -14.93 5.79 -17.58
CA PHE A 129 -15.33 4.70 -16.67
C PHE A 129 -14.22 4.32 -15.70
N MET A 130 -12.98 4.32 -16.17
CA MET A 130 -11.83 3.90 -15.37
C MET A 130 -11.47 4.92 -14.29
N THR A 131 -11.67 6.22 -14.52
CA THR A 131 -11.36 7.27 -13.53
C THR A 131 -12.18 7.15 -12.24
N PRO A 132 -13.52 7.04 -12.26
CA PRO A 132 -14.27 6.82 -11.04
C PRO A 132 -13.93 5.47 -10.39
N LEU A 133 -13.70 4.43 -11.17
CA LEU A 133 -13.32 3.12 -10.65
C LEU A 133 -12.01 3.19 -9.85
N ILE A 134 -10.95 3.74 -10.42
CA ILE A 134 -9.65 3.86 -9.74
C ILE A 134 -9.74 4.78 -8.51
N SER A 135 -10.52 5.86 -8.57
CA SER A 135 -10.71 6.77 -7.44
C SER A 135 -11.35 6.05 -6.24
N VAL A 136 -12.37 5.24 -6.48
CA VAL A 136 -12.98 4.41 -5.44
C VAL A 136 -11.99 3.39 -4.89
N LEU A 137 -11.22 2.72 -5.75
CA LEU A 137 -10.21 1.75 -5.34
C LEU A 137 -9.10 2.38 -4.48
N ILE A 138 -8.64 3.59 -4.83
CA ILE A 138 -7.64 4.33 -4.05
C ILE A 138 -8.19 4.67 -2.66
N ILE A 139 -9.42 5.18 -2.57
CA ILE A 139 -10.05 5.52 -1.30
C ILE A 139 -10.24 4.26 -0.44
N LEU A 140 -10.77 3.16 -1.01
CA LEU A 140 -10.96 1.91 -0.29
C LEU A 140 -9.62 1.32 0.19
N GLY A 141 -8.59 1.39 -0.65
CA GLY A 141 -7.24 0.95 -0.30
C GLY A 141 -6.65 1.76 0.85
N ALA A 142 -6.73 3.09 0.78
CA ALA A 142 -6.23 4.00 1.80
C ALA A 142 -6.96 3.80 3.14
N VAL A 143 -8.29 3.77 3.14
CA VAL A 143 -9.09 3.52 4.35
C VAL A 143 -8.78 2.15 4.95
N SER A 144 -8.70 1.11 4.12
CA SER A 144 -8.37 -0.25 4.59
C SER A 144 -6.99 -0.31 5.25
N THR A 145 -6.00 0.36 4.66
CA THR A 145 -4.64 0.42 5.20
C THR A 145 -4.60 1.18 6.52
N ALA A 146 -5.24 2.35 6.59
CA ALA A 146 -5.31 3.17 7.80
C ALA A 146 -5.97 2.39 8.96
N VAL A 147 -7.12 1.76 8.72
CA VAL A 147 -7.81 0.96 9.74
C VAL A 147 -6.95 -0.20 10.24
N ASN A 148 -6.23 -0.90 9.36
CA ASN A 148 -5.37 -2.00 9.74
C ASN A 148 -4.16 -1.52 10.56
N MET A 149 -3.55 -0.39 10.21
CA MET A 149 -2.44 0.20 10.96
C MET A 149 -2.88 0.65 12.36
N VAL A 150 -3.99 1.39 12.46
CA VAL A 150 -4.55 1.81 13.75
C VAL A 150 -4.88 0.60 14.61
N ALA A 151 -5.53 -0.43 14.06
CA ALA A 151 -5.84 -1.65 14.79
C ALA A 151 -4.58 -2.37 15.29
N ALA A 152 -3.49 -2.38 14.51
CA ALA A 152 -2.22 -2.97 14.92
C ALA A 152 -1.56 -2.17 16.05
N MET A 153 -1.57 -0.84 15.98
CA MET A 153 -1.06 0.04 17.03
C MET A 153 -1.82 -0.11 18.33
N VAL A 154 -3.15 -0.06 18.29
CA VAL A 154 -4.02 -0.24 19.46
C VAL A 154 -3.75 -1.57 20.16
N LYS A 155 -3.63 -2.66 19.40
CA LYS A 155 -3.32 -3.98 19.97
C LYS A 155 -1.93 -4.04 20.63
N ARG A 156 -0.93 -3.38 20.08
CA ARG A 156 0.41 -3.33 20.67
C ARG A 156 0.42 -2.52 21.95
N ILE A 157 -0.23 -1.37 21.96
CA ILE A 157 -0.37 -0.54 23.16
C ILE A 157 -1.11 -1.34 24.25
N HIS A 158 -2.17 -2.05 23.85
CA HIS A 158 -2.94 -2.87 24.79
C HIS A 158 -2.10 -4.01 25.38
N ALA A 159 -1.32 -4.71 24.55
CA ALA A 159 -0.43 -5.77 25.00
C ALA A 159 0.65 -5.23 25.95
N GLY A 160 1.27 -4.10 25.63
CA GLY A 160 2.28 -3.47 26.48
C GLY A 160 1.71 -2.97 27.82
N LEU A 161 0.47 -2.43 27.81
CA LEU A 161 -0.20 -2.02 29.04
C LEU A 161 -0.66 -3.20 29.88
N ALA A 162 -1.13 -4.30 29.27
CA ALA A 162 -1.51 -5.52 29.98
C ALA A 162 -0.29 -6.18 30.65
N GLU A 163 0.87 -6.19 29.99
CA GLU A 163 2.12 -6.69 30.54
C GLU A 163 2.60 -5.83 31.72
N ARG A 164 2.38 -4.53 31.67
CA ARG A 164 2.68 -3.59 32.73
C ARG A 164 1.67 -3.68 33.89
N SER A 165 0.39 -3.99 33.60
CA SER A 165 -0.70 -4.11 34.58
C SER A 165 -0.71 -5.45 35.30
N SER A 166 -0.12 -6.51 34.74
CA SER A 166 0.13 -7.75 35.49
C SER A 166 1.14 -7.54 36.65
N ARG A 167 1.84 -6.40 36.69
CA ARG A 167 2.63 -5.90 37.81
C ARG A 167 1.87 -4.95 38.73
N THR A 168 0.67 -4.47 38.39
CA THR A 168 -0.13 -3.55 39.19
C THR A 168 -1.61 -3.73 38.87
N GLU A 169 -2.39 -4.27 39.78
CA GLU A 169 -3.85 -4.43 39.68
C GLU A 169 -4.53 -3.08 39.37
N THR A 170 -5.02 -2.86 38.19
CA THR A 170 -6.08 -1.87 37.91
C THR A 170 -6.74 -2.10 36.53
N ALA A 171 -7.67 -3.02 36.47
CA ALA A 171 -8.44 -3.35 35.24
C ALA A 171 -9.40 -2.24 34.73
N GLY A 172 -9.68 -1.21 35.55
CA GLY A 172 -10.70 -0.18 35.23
C GLY A 172 -10.21 1.00 34.37
N LYS A 173 -8.89 1.22 34.28
CA LYS A 173 -8.32 2.39 33.55
C LYS A 173 -7.97 2.15 32.09
N ILE A 174 -7.99 0.91 31.64
CA ILE A 174 -7.45 0.47 30.33
C ILE A 174 -8.32 0.98 29.17
N SER A 175 -9.64 0.98 29.32
CA SER A 175 -10.58 1.38 28.25
C SER A 175 -10.41 2.85 27.81
N ARG A 176 -10.20 3.76 28.74
CA ARG A 176 -10.00 5.19 28.42
C ARG A 176 -8.67 5.47 27.74
N THR A 177 -7.63 4.76 28.11
CA THR A 177 -6.30 4.92 27.51
C THR A 177 -6.26 4.38 26.09
N GLN A 178 -7.06 3.36 25.76
CA GLN A 178 -7.20 2.85 24.38
C GLN A 178 -7.86 3.84 23.46
N ILE A 179 -8.91 4.50 23.91
CA ILE A 179 -9.63 5.53 23.15
C ILE A 179 -8.72 6.74 22.91
N LEU A 180 -7.98 7.16 23.96
CA LEU A 180 -7.00 8.26 23.86
C LEU A 180 -5.85 7.91 22.89
N ALA A 181 -5.29 6.70 22.96
CA ALA A 181 -4.23 6.28 22.05
C ALA A 181 -4.71 6.21 20.60
N ALA A 182 -5.93 5.73 20.35
CA ALA A 182 -6.53 5.72 19.02
C ALA A 182 -6.78 7.14 18.50
N LEU A 183 -7.25 8.05 19.36
CA LEU A 183 -7.45 9.47 19.02
C LEU A 183 -6.13 10.18 18.72
N VAL A 184 -5.07 9.94 19.51
CA VAL A 184 -3.74 10.54 19.27
C VAL A 184 -3.14 10.03 17.94
N CYS A 185 -3.31 8.75 17.60
CA CYS A 185 -2.88 8.23 16.30
C CYS A 185 -3.66 8.83 15.12
N CYS A 186 -4.95 9.16 15.31
CA CYS A 186 -5.76 9.81 14.27
C CYS A 186 -5.49 11.33 14.10
N ILE A 187 -4.85 11.96 15.09
CA ILE A 187 -4.51 13.41 15.06
C ILE A 187 -3.08 13.64 14.56
N ALA A 188 -2.22 12.61 14.63
CA ALA A 188 -0.81 12.69 14.23
C ALA A 188 -0.57 12.41 12.74
N ASP A 189 -1.61 12.04 11.98
CA ASP A 189 -1.65 11.94 10.51
C ASP A 189 -2.32 13.21 9.91
#